data_07a2a96bddfcf1aa7e01b0c106ef4f61
#
_entry.id   07a2a96bddfcf1aa7e01b0c106ef4f61
#
_cell.length_a   1.000
_cell.length_b   1.000
_cell.length_c   1.000
_cell.angle_alpha   90.00
_cell.angle_beta   90.00
_cell.angle_gamma   90.00
#
_symmetry.space_group_name_H-M   'P 1'
#
loop_
_entity.id
_entity.type
_entity.pdbx_description
1 polymer ?
#
loop_
_entity_poly.entity_id
_entity_poly.type
_entity_poly.pdbx_seq_one_letter_code
_entity_poly.pdbx_strand_id
1 'polypeptide(L)'
;MSKISSKNINRLNVPQSPVVLAILDGWGYREDIADNAIKSASTPIMDSLWHAYPHTLISASGSDVGLPDGQMGNSEVGHLTIGSGRIIQQELVRISNIVKNNKLGLVNELKEIADSLKKNNSTLHITGLCSDGGVHSH
;
A
#
# COMPACT_ATOMS: atom_id res chain seq x y z
N MET A 1 -7.52 25.01 -4.64
CA MET A 1 -6.54 24.06 -5.20
C MET A 1 -5.70 24.80 -6.22
N SER A 2 -4.49 25.25 -5.85
CA SER A 2 -3.61 25.97 -6.75
C SER A 2 -2.82 24.95 -7.58
N LYS A 3 -2.88 25.10 -8.90
CA LYS A 3 -2.06 24.33 -9.85
C LYS A 3 -0.59 24.70 -9.62
N ILE A 4 0.20 23.76 -9.11
CA ILE A 4 1.65 23.91 -9.08
C ILE A 4 2.12 23.82 -10.53
N SER A 5 2.61 24.94 -11.05
CA SER A 5 3.19 25.04 -12.38
C SER A 5 4.50 24.24 -12.44
N SER A 6 4.58 23.31 -13.37
CA SER A 6 5.75 22.46 -13.63
C SER A 6 6.94 23.17 -14.31
N LYS A 7 7.02 24.49 -14.21
CA LYS A 7 8.12 25.26 -14.80
C LYS A 7 9.13 25.65 -13.73
N ASN A 8 10.36 25.17 -13.94
CA ASN A 8 11.61 25.46 -13.22
C ASN A 8 11.93 24.55 -12.03
N ILE A 9 12.01 23.25 -12.27
CA ILE A 9 13.07 22.50 -11.58
C ILE A 9 14.35 22.86 -12.33
N ASN A 10 15.07 23.89 -11.86
CA ASN A 10 16.47 24.08 -12.21
C ASN A 10 17.15 22.74 -11.93
N ARG A 11 17.64 22.06 -12.98
CA ARG A 11 18.54 20.93 -12.83
C ARG A 11 19.74 21.48 -12.06
N LEU A 12 19.70 21.31 -10.74
CA LEU A 12 20.88 21.49 -9.94
C LEU A 12 21.93 20.61 -10.62
N ASN A 13 23.09 21.19 -10.97
CA ASN A 13 24.27 20.43 -11.37
C ASN A 13 24.73 19.64 -10.14
N VAL A 14 23.96 18.64 -9.76
CA VAL A 14 24.38 17.67 -8.75
C VAL A 14 25.46 16.84 -9.41
N PRO A 15 26.67 16.76 -8.82
CA PRO A 15 27.70 15.86 -9.33
C PRO A 15 27.06 14.47 -9.52
N GLN A 16 27.37 13.80 -10.62
CA GLN A 16 26.89 12.43 -10.86
C GLN A 16 27.61 11.48 -9.91
N SER A 17 27.22 11.54 -8.65
CA SER A 17 27.66 10.58 -7.63
C SER A 17 26.60 9.49 -7.52
N PRO A 18 26.98 8.26 -7.20
CA PRO A 18 26.02 7.18 -7.00
C PRO A 18 25.02 7.53 -5.90
N VAL A 19 23.74 7.27 -6.15
CA VAL A 19 22.69 7.37 -5.15
C VAL A 19 22.47 5.97 -4.56
N VAL A 20 22.47 5.90 -3.23
CA VAL A 20 22.20 4.65 -2.51
C VAL A 20 20.87 4.80 -1.78
N LEU A 21 19.93 3.90 -2.06
CA LEU A 21 18.70 3.73 -1.30
C LEU A 21 18.85 2.52 -0.38
N ALA A 22 18.92 2.76 0.94
CA ALA A 22 18.96 1.69 1.94
C ALA A 22 17.57 1.52 2.54
N ILE A 23 16.94 0.36 2.37
CA ILE A 23 15.62 0.02 2.91
C ILE A 23 15.85 -0.88 4.12
N LEU A 24 15.50 -0.38 5.30
CA LEU A 24 15.54 -1.11 6.56
C LEU A 24 14.14 -1.66 6.84
N ASP A 25 13.82 -2.78 6.22
CA ASP A 25 12.50 -3.40 6.32
C ASP A 25 12.20 -3.80 7.76
N GLY A 26 11.00 -3.41 8.25
CA GLY A 26 10.62 -3.60 9.65
C GLY A 26 11.17 -2.56 10.63
N TRP A 27 12.00 -1.61 10.20
CA TRP A 27 12.48 -0.52 11.06
C TRP A 27 11.40 0.56 11.20
N GLY A 28 10.55 0.42 12.24
CA GLY A 28 9.47 1.35 12.52
C GLY A 28 9.88 2.48 13.46
N TYR A 29 8.98 3.43 13.66
CA TYR A 29 9.13 4.53 14.61
C TYR A 29 8.06 4.45 15.70
N ARG A 30 8.49 4.43 16.96
CA ARG A 30 7.66 4.58 18.16
C ARG A 30 8.49 5.20 19.28
N GLU A 31 7.93 6.15 20.01
CA GLU A 31 8.64 6.83 21.10
C GLU A 31 8.76 5.97 22.36
N ASP A 32 7.77 5.13 22.63
CA ASP A 32 7.77 4.26 23.80
C ASP A 32 8.94 3.28 23.78
N ILE A 33 9.57 3.08 24.95
CA ILE A 33 10.68 2.15 25.13
C ILE A 33 10.16 0.72 25.37
N ALA A 34 9.01 0.58 26.04
CA ALA A 34 8.44 -0.72 26.36
C ALA A 34 8.20 -1.54 25.07
N ASP A 35 8.68 -2.75 25.01
CA ASP A 35 8.56 -3.66 23.87
C ASP A 35 9.07 -3.06 22.54
N ASN A 36 10.09 -2.18 22.61
CA ASN A 36 10.68 -1.50 21.46
C ASN A 36 12.16 -1.86 21.33
N ALA A 37 12.46 -2.85 20.52
CA ALA A 37 13.82 -3.34 20.32
C ALA A 37 14.75 -2.26 19.77
N ILE A 38 14.28 -1.36 18.90
CA ILE A 38 15.08 -0.27 18.33
C ILE A 38 15.50 0.72 19.44
N LYS A 39 14.54 1.14 20.28
CA LYS A 39 14.80 2.07 21.39
C LYS A 39 15.65 1.45 22.50
N SER A 40 15.61 0.14 22.65
CA SER A 40 16.40 -0.59 23.65
C SER A 40 17.82 -0.93 23.15
N ALA A 41 18.07 -0.85 21.86
CA ALA A 41 19.37 -1.12 21.27
C ALA A 41 20.27 0.13 21.27
N SER A 42 21.59 -0.10 21.21
CA SER A 42 22.55 0.97 20.94
C SER A 42 22.66 1.19 19.42
N THR A 43 22.15 2.32 18.95
CA THR A 43 22.08 2.64 17.50
C THR A 43 22.79 3.96 17.16
N PRO A 44 24.08 4.15 17.56
CA PRO A 44 24.74 5.44 17.50
C PRO A 44 24.81 6.07 16.11
N ILE A 45 24.90 5.23 15.06
CA ILE A 45 24.93 5.73 13.68
C ILE A 45 23.55 6.24 13.26
N MET A 46 22.49 5.46 13.51
CA MET A 46 21.11 5.89 13.19
C MET A 46 20.73 7.13 14.00
N ASP A 47 21.10 7.18 15.27
CA ASP A 47 20.86 8.35 16.14
C ASP A 47 21.56 9.58 15.59
N SER A 48 22.82 9.47 15.16
CA SER A 48 23.55 10.57 14.54
C SER A 48 22.94 11.04 13.22
N LEU A 49 22.50 10.11 12.37
CA LEU A 49 21.80 10.43 11.10
C LEU A 49 20.49 11.15 11.36
N TRP A 50 19.71 10.66 12.33
CA TRP A 50 18.44 11.28 12.70
C TRP A 50 18.60 12.72 13.19
N HIS A 51 19.65 13.01 13.96
CA HIS A 51 19.90 14.36 14.46
C HIS A 51 20.53 15.29 13.42
N ALA A 52 21.38 14.78 12.55
CA ALA A 52 22.21 15.61 11.67
C ALA A 52 21.57 15.87 10.28
N TYR A 53 20.65 15.03 9.84
CA TYR A 53 20.11 15.09 8.47
C TYR A 53 18.59 15.28 8.44
N PRO A 54 18.05 15.85 7.35
CA PRO A 54 16.61 15.94 7.15
C PRO A 54 15.96 14.56 7.17
N HIS A 55 14.87 14.43 7.91
CA HIS A 55 14.10 13.20 8.02
C HIS A 55 12.60 13.49 8.09
N THR A 56 11.79 12.50 7.81
CA THR A 56 10.33 12.58 7.94
C THR A 56 9.76 11.21 8.27
N LEU A 57 8.55 11.20 8.80
CA LEU A 57 7.77 9.99 9.01
C LEU A 57 6.78 9.82 7.85
N ILE A 58 6.57 8.58 7.44
CA ILE A 58 5.59 8.20 6.43
C ILE A 58 4.68 7.11 7.00
N SER A 59 3.43 7.06 6.53
CA SER A 59 2.53 5.99 6.86
C SER A 59 3.02 4.66 6.25
N ALA A 60 2.89 3.59 7.03
CA ALA A 60 3.29 2.25 6.62
C ALA A 60 2.15 1.22 6.76
N SER A 61 0.90 1.65 6.96
CA SER A 61 -0.26 0.78 7.20
C SER A 61 -1.55 1.36 6.63
N GLY A 62 -2.58 0.55 6.55
CA GLY A 62 -3.92 0.95 6.17
C GLY A 62 -4.04 1.53 4.77
N SER A 63 -5.03 2.39 4.58
CA SER A 63 -5.37 3.00 3.29
C SER A 63 -4.24 3.82 2.66
N ASP A 64 -3.35 4.37 3.46
CA ASP A 64 -2.18 5.14 3.01
C ASP A 64 -1.17 4.29 2.21
N VAL A 65 -1.22 2.98 2.34
CA VAL A 65 -0.39 2.03 1.58
C VAL A 65 -1.22 1.05 0.74
N GLY A 66 -2.51 1.32 0.56
CA GLY A 66 -3.40 0.52 -0.28
C GLY A 66 -3.96 -0.73 0.37
N LEU A 67 -3.92 -0.82 1.70
CA LEU A 67 -4.50 -1.87 2.52
C LEU A 67 -5.82 -1.42 3.16
N PRO A 68 -6.65 -2.33 3.69
CA PRO A 68 -7.78 -1.97 4.53
C PRO A 68 -7.35 -1.16 5.75
N ASP A 69 -8.24 -0.26 6.22
CA ASP A 69 -7.97 0.53 7.42
C ASP A 69 -7.71 -0.39 8.62
N GLY A 70 -6.72 -0.01 9.44
CA GLY A 70 -6.31 -0.79 10.60
C GLY A 70 -5.43 -2.01 10.28
N GLN A 71 -5.21 -2.36 9.03
CA GLN A 71 -4.32 -3.44 8.67
C GLN A 71 -2.86 -2.97 8.66
N MET A 72 -2.01 -3.74 9.34
CA MET A 72 -0.56 -3.51 9.37
C MET A 72 0.03 -3.67 7.96
N GLY A 73 0.98 -2.81 7.61
CA GLY A 73 1.73 -2.91 6.37
C GLY A 73 2.61 -4.16 6.30
N ASN A 74 3.09 -4.44 5.11
CA ASN A 74 4.02 -5.54 4.85
C ASN A 74 5.03 -5.13 3.79
N SER A 75 6.07 -5.96 3.61
CA SER A 75 7.16 -5.69 2.68
C SER A 75 6.68 -5.57 1.23
N GLU A 76 5.72 -6.37 0.81
CA GLU A 76 5.20 -6.37 -0.56
C GLU A 76 4.59 -5.01 -0.92
N VAL A 77 3.62 -4.53 -0.13
CA VAL A 77 2.98 -3.22 -0.41
C VAL A 77 3.96 -2.05 -0.27
N GLY A 78 4.91 -2.13 0.66
CA GLY A 78 5.93 -1.11 0.84
C GLY A 78 6.83 -0.99 -0.39
N HIS A 79 7.38 -2.10 -0.88
CA HIS A 79 8.23 -2.12 -2.06
C HIS A 79 7.47 -1.77 -3.34
N LEU A 80 6.21 -2.21 -3.49
CA LEU A 80 5.36 -1.81 -4.61
C LEU A 80 5.12 -0.30 -4.62
N THR A 81 4.85 0.30 -3.47
CA THR A 81 4.63 1.75 -3.34
C THR A 81 5.90 2.54 -3.66
N ILE A 82 7.06 2.12 -3.15
CA ILE A 82 8.36 2.72 -3.46
C ILE A 82 8.66 2.61 -4.96
N GLY A 83 8.53 1.40 -5.52
CA GLY A 83 8.88 1.15 -6.92
C GLY A 83 7.96 1.82 -7.94
N SER A 84 6.67 1.95 -7.62
CA SER A 84 5.67 2.59 -8.50
C SER A 84 5.59 4.11 -8.32
N GLY A 85 6.10 4.65 -7.21
CA GLY A 85 5.95 6.07 -6.83
C GLY A 85 4.50 6.48 -6.54
N ARG A 86 3.62 5.54 -6.25
CA ARG A 86 2.20 5.78 -5.95
C ARG A 86 1.63 4.68 -5.07
N ILE A 87 0.53 4.97 -4.39
CA ILE A 87 -0.23 3.96 -3.65
C ILE A 87 -0.93 3.02 -4.65
N ILE A 88 -0.71 1.71 -4.49
CA ILE A 88 -1.39 0.67 -5.26
C ILE A 88 -2.38 -0.03 -4.32
N GLN A 89 -3.67 0.11 -4.60
CA GLN A 89 -4.68 -0.59 -3.82
C GLN A 89 -4.57 -2.10 -4.04
N GLN A 90 -4.52 -2.84 -2.94
CA GLN A 90 -4.55 -4.30 -2.97
C GLN A 90 -5.91 -4.80 -3.49
N GLU A 91 -5.92 -6.01 -4.05
CA GLU A 91 -7.11 -6.62 -4.63
C GLU A 91 -8.30 -6.64 -3.66
N LEU A 92 -8.04 -6.95 -2.39
CA LEU A 92 -9.06 -6.94 -1.35
C LEU A 92 -9.75 -5.58 -1.25
N VAL A 93 -8.99 -4.49 -1.21
CA VAL A 93 -9.53 -3.11 -1.13
C VAL A 93 -10.29 -2.78 -2.41
N ARG A 94 -9.73 -3.12 -3.57
CA ARG A 94 -10.34 -2.87 -4.87
C ARG A 94 -11.68 -3.58 -5.02
N ILE A 95 -11.75 -4.88 -4.69
CA ILE A 95 -12.97 -5.67 -4.77
C ILE A 95 -14.00 -5.17 -3.75
N SER A 96 -13.58 -4.93 -2.49
CA SER A 96 -14.47 -4.39 -1.46
C SER A 96 -15.09 -3.05 -1.86
N ASN A 97 -14.33 -2.18 -2.52
CA ASN A 97 -14.84 -0.91 -3.03
C ASN A 97 -15.87 -1.11 -4.16
N ILE A 98 -15.67 -2.09 -5.05
CA ILE A 98 -16.63 -2.43 -6.10
C ILE A 98 -17.95 -2.90 -5.46
N VAL A 99 -17.87 -3.77 -4.45
CA VAL A 99 -19.05 -4.29 -3.73
C VAL A 99 -19.76 -3.18 -2.98
N LYS A 100 -19.05 -2.41 -2.15
CA LYS A 100 -19.61 -1.28 -1.36
C LYS A 100 -20.33 -0.23 -2.23
N ASN A 101 -19.83 -0.01 -3.44
CA ASN A 101 -20.42 0.93 -4.39
C ASN A 101 -21.50 0.30 -5.29
N ASN A 102 -21.92 -0.93 -5.04
CA ASN A 102 -22.88 -1.68 -5.86
C ASN A 102 -22.51 -1.76 -7.35
N LYS A 103 -21.20 -1.83 -7.65
CA LYS A 103 -20.67 -1.87 -9.01
C LYS A 103 -20.30 -3.27 -9.50
N LEU A 104 -20.61 -4.30 -8.74
CA LEU A 104 -20.26 -5.68 -9.11
C LEU A 104 -20.89 -6.09 -10.44
N GLY A 105 -22.14 -5.67 -10.69
CA GLY A 105 -22.84 -5.92 -11.96
C GLY A 105 -22.30 -5.13 -13.16
N LEU A 106 -21.33 -4.22 -12.95
CA LEU A 106 -20.66 -3.49 -14.03
C LEU A 106 -19.34 -4.15 -14.44
N VAL A 107 -18.90 -5.19 -13.73
CA VAL A 107 -17.72 -5.97 -14.09
C VAL A 107 -18.06 -6.79 -15.34
N ASN A 108 -17.33 -6.55 -16.45
CA ASN A 108 -17.66 -7.12 -17.74
C ASN A 108 -17.71 -8.64 -17.70
N GLU A 109 -16.74 -9.30 -17.08
CA GLU A 109 -16.65 -10.75 -16.97
C GLU A 109 -17.87 -11.34 -16.25
N LEU A 110 -18.32 -10.70 -15.18
CA LEU A 110 -19.52 -11.14 -14.44
C LEU A 110 -20.79 -10.93 -15.25
N LYS A 111 -20.86 -9.84 -16.01
CA LYS A 111 -21.99 -9.58 -16.90
C LYS A 111 -22.07 -10.61 -18.02
N GLU A 112 -20.96 -10.91 -18.68
CA GLU A 112 -20.89 -11.93 -19.73
C GLU A 112 -21.33 -13.31 -19.23
N ILE A 113 -20.86 -13.69 -18.02
CA ILE A 113 -21.30 -14.93 -17.36
C ILE A 113 -22.82 -14.91 -17.11
N ALA A 114 -23.34 -13.83 -16.54
CA ALA A 114 -24.76 -13.70 -16.24
C ALA A 114 -25.64 -13.77 -17.51
N ASP A 115 -25.21 -13.12 -18.59
CA ASP A 115 -25.92 -13.13 -19.87
C ASP A 115 -25.89 -14.53 -20.52
N SER A 116 -24.75 -15.23 -20.45
CA SER A 116 -24.61 -16.61 -20.90
C SER A 116 -25.51 -17.57 -20.14
N LEU A 117 -25.57 -17.45 -18.83
CA LEU A 117 -26.44 -18.29 -17.98
C LEU A 117 -27.90 -18.06 -18.27
N LYS A 118 -28.32 -16.82 -18.43
CA LYS A 118 -29.70 -16.48 -18.80
C LYS A 118 -30.09 -17.09 -20.18
N LYS A 119 -29.18 -16.94 -21.18
CA LYS A 119 -29.39 -17.46 -22.52
C LYS A 119 -29.55 -18.99 -22.54
N ASN A 120 -28.76 -19.67 -21.73
CA ASN A 120 -28.69 -21.13 -21.69
C ASN A 120 -29.61 -21.74 -20.60
N ASN A 121 -30.36 -20.93 -19.86
CA ASN A 121 -31.16 -21.35 -18.71
C ASN A 121 -30.38 -22.23 -17.74
N SER A 122 -29.17 -21.78 -17.41
CA SER A 122 -28.19 -22.50 -16.59
C SER A 122 -27.99 -21.84 -15.22
N THR A 123 -27.36 -22.57 -14.31
CA THR A 123 -27.09 -22.13 -12.92
C THR A 123 -25.62 -21.81 -12.71
N LEU A 124 -25.34 -20.70 -12.03
CA LEU A 124 -23.99 -20.39 -11.54
C LEU A 124 -23.72 -21.10 -10.22
N HIS A 125 -22.68 -21.89 -10.17
CA HIS A 125 -22.17 -22.45 -8.92
C HIS A 125 -20.96 -21.68 -8.48
N ILE A 126 -21.01 -21.12 -7.25
CA ILE A 126 -19.90 -20.38 -6.64
C ILE A 126 -19.36 -21.23 -5.49
N THR A 127 -18.05 -21.52 -5.51
CA THR A 127 -17.37 -22.26 -4.46
C THR A 127 -16.22 -21.44 -3.93
N GLY A 128 -15.98 -21.49 -2.61
CA GLY A 128 -14.89 -20.74 -1.99
C GLY A 128 -14.96 -20.77 -0.47
N LEU A 129 -14.02 -20.10 0.16
CA LEU A 129 -14.04 -19.86 1.58
C LEU A 129 -15.03 -18.73 1.88
N CYS A 130 -15.97 -18.99 2.79
CA CYS A 130 -16.92 -17.98 3.29
C CYS A 130 -16.50 -17.59 4.71
N SER A 131 -15.77 -16.50 4.83
CA SER A 131 -15.22 -16.00 6.09
C SER A 131 -15.03 -14.48 6.01
N ASP A 132 -15.15 -13.81 7.15
CA ASP A 132 -14.88 -12.38 7.33
C ASP A 132 -13.47 -12.08 7.85
N GLY A 133 -12.58 -13.08 7.86
CA GLY A 133 -11.23 -12.98 8.43
C GLY A 133 -10.28 -12.05 7.70
N GLY A 134 -10.56 -11.68 6.46
CA GLY A 134 -9.80 -10.66 5.70
C GLY A 134 -8.46 -11.14 5.13
N VAL A 135 -8.19 -12.45 5.15
CA VAL A 135 -6.96 -13.03 4.57
C VAL A 135 -7.25 -13.67 3.22
N HIS A 136 -8.10 -14.70 3.18
CA HIS A 136 -8.48 -15.45 1.98
C HIS A 136 -9.94 -15.23 1.57
N SER A 137 -10.71 -14.55 2.38
CA SER A 137 -12.07 -14.06 2.08
C SER A 137 -12.41 -12.90 3.00
N HIS A 138 -13.41 -12.10 2.59
CA HIS A 138 -13.84 -10.90 3.29
C HIS A 138 -15.32 -10.63 3.02
#